data_d132cb8cdc45d47b6b78faba8b0efde6
#
_entry.id   d132cb8cdc45d47b6b78faba8b0efde6
#
_cell.length_a   1.000
_cell.length_b   1.000
_cell.length_c   1.000
_cell.angle_alpha   90.00
_cell.angle_beta   90.00
_cell.angle_gamma   90.00
#
_symmetry.space_group_name_H-M   'P 1'
#
loop_
_entity.id
_entity.type
_entity.pdbx_description
1 polymer ?
#
loop_
_entity_poly.entity_id
_entity_poly.type
_entity_poly.pdbx_seq_one_letter_code
_entity_poly.pdbx_strand_id
1 'polypeptide(L)'
;MKKATLFLILQIFTISLFAQINTDRVLAIGRNALYFEDYVLSIQYFNQVIKSKPWLAEPYFYRAVAKINLDDFKGAEEDCTLCLQRNPFLTQAYYARGIARQSQEKYDEAIDDYQKGLEFKPEDRQMLVNMAVAFIQKKDYNGAEKTFDDLMTAHPKYSMNYMTRGAMYLEKGDTLKALADYNKAIEMDPYYAPAYGNRAILHYQMDDYKDALADLNEALRLDTRESGYYIN
;
A
#
# COMPACT_ATOMS: atom_id res chain seq x y z
N MET A 1 -60.40 4.70 20.22
CA MET A 1 -59.38 3.76 19.73
C MET A 1 -58.49 4.36 18.60
N LYS A 2 -59.00 4.92 17.54
CA LYS A 2 -58.20 5.44 16.39
C LYS A 2 -57.17 6.55 16.76
N LYS A 3 -57.49 7.43 17.74
CA LYS A 3 -56.59 8.51 18.19
C LYS A 3 -55.41 7.99 19.02
N ALA A 4 -55.61 6.96 19.84
CA ALA A 4 -54.55 6.35 20.66
C ALA A 4 -53.55 5.57 19.77
N THR A 5 -54.04 4.86 18.75
CA THR A 5 -53.16 4.16 17.76
C THR A 5 -52.31 5.12 16.93
N LEU A 6 -52.88 6.27 16.51
CA LEU A 6 -52.16 7.30 15.77
C LEU A 6 -51.06 7.93 16.64
N PHE A 7 -51.31 8.18 17.92
CA PHE A 7 -50.34 8.74 18.87
C PHE A 7 -49.19 7.75 19.15
N LEU A 8 -49.49 6.46 19.27
CA LEU A 8 -48.50 5.41 19.43
C LEU A 8 -47.57 5.26 18.19
N ILE A 9 -48.15 5.33 16.99
CA ILE A 9 -47.41 5.30 15.71
C ILE A 9 -46.52 6.54 15.61
N LEU A 10 -47.01 7.73 15.98
CA LEU A 10 -46.22 8.95 15.97
C LEU A 10 -45.06 8.89 17.00
N GLN A 11 -45.28 8.32 18.18
CA GLN A 11 -44.21 8.14 19.19
C GLN A 11 -43.15 7.12 18.72
N ILE A 12 -43.58 6.03 18.09
CA ILE A 12 -42.61 5.04 17.52
C ILE A 12 -41.79 5.69 16.41
N PHE A 13 -42.41 6.52 15.56
CA PHE A 13 -41.70 7.26 14.51
C PHE A 13 -40.73 8.32 15.06
N THR A 14 -41.12 9.05 16.12
CA THR A 14 -40.22 10.03 16.75
C THR A 14 -39.07 9.38 17.53
N ILE A 15 -39.29 8.25 18.20
CA ILE A 15 -38.24 7.50 18.91
C ILE A 15 -37.26 6.91 17.88
N SER A 16 -37.70 6.44 16.71
CA SER A 16 -36.80 5.97 15.65
C SER A 16 -35.99 7.11 15.01
N LEU A 17 -36.52 8.33 14.95
CA LEU A 17 -35.80 9.50 14.43
C LEU A 17 -34.69 9.97 15.39
N PHE A 18 -34.89 9.87 16.70
CA PHE A 18 -33.87 10.28 17.72
C PHE A 18 -32.80 9.22 17.94
N ALA A 19 -33.05 7.96 17.58
CA ALA A 19 -32.08 6.87 17.70
C ALA A 19 -31.24 6.66 16.43
N GLN A 20 -31.43 7.49 15.39
CA GLN A 20 -30.66 7.36 14.17
C GLN A 20 -29.22 7.83 14.44
N ILE A 21 -28.31 6.88 14.58
CA ILE A 21 -26.89 7.15 14.69
C ILE A 21 -26.51 8.08 13.55
N ASN A 22 -25.90 9.23 13.86
CA ASN A 22 -25.32 10.09 12.84
C ASN A 22 -24.10 9.36 12.25
N THR A 23 -24.34 8.53 11.25
CA THR A 23 -23.34 7.65 10.63
C THR A 23 -22.19 8.45 10.05
N ASP A 24 -22.41 9.67 9.58
CA ASP A 24 -21.36 10.51 9.00
C ASP A 24 -20.40 10.99 10.09
N ARG A 25 -20.92 11.34 11.27
CA ARG A 25 -20.10 11.68 12.44
C ARG A 25 -19.34 10.45 12.94
N VAL A 26 -19.98 9.28 13.02
CA VAL A 26 -19.33 8.04 13.48
C VAL A 26 -18.24 7.62 12.49
N LEU A 27 -18.48 7.74 11.18
CA LEU A 27 -17.49 7.49 10.15
C LEU A 27 -16.28 8.44 10.28
N ALA A 28 -16.54 9.73 10.52
CA ALA A 28 -15.47 10.70 10.73
C ALA A 28 -14.62 10.40 11.98
N ILE A 29 -15.24 9.98 13.08
CA ILE A 29 -14.51 9.55 14.29
C ILE A 29 -13.67 8.31 13.99
N GLY A 30 -14.22 7.31 13.29
CA GLY A 30 -13.47 6.12 12.88
C GLY A 30 -12.25 6.46 12.00
N ARG A 31 -12.40 7.40 11.06
CA ARG A 31 -11.29 7.89 10.23
C ARG A 31 -10.23 8.62 11.04
N ASN A 32 -10.63 9.42 12.03
CA ASN A 32 -9.68 10.07 12.94
C ASN A 32 -8.91 9.04 13.79
N ALA A 33 -9.60 8.04 14.33
CA ALA A 33 -8.94 6.95 15.06
C ALA A 33 -7.93 6.21 14.16
N LEU A 34 -8.30 5.95 12.88
CA LEU A 34 -7.39 5.36 11.88
C LEU A 34 -6.16 6.25 11.62
N TYR A 35 -6.35 7.56 11.49
CA TYR A 35 -5.28 8.52 11.28
C TYR A 35 -4.30 8.59 12.46
N PHE A 36 -4.81 8.45 13.70
CA PHE A 36 -3.98 8.37 14.91
C PHE A 36 -3.54 6.94 15.26
N GLU A 37 -3.64 6.01 14.31
CA GLU A 37 -3.17 4.62 14.42
C GLU A 37 -3.89 3.80 15.50
N ASP A 38 -5.03 4.28 16.03
CA ASP A 38 -5.89 3.47 16.90
C ASP A 38 -6.80 2.57 16.05
N TYR A 39 -6.18 1.53 15.49
CA TYR A 39 -6.82 0.63 14.53
C TYR A 39 -7.99 -0.14 15.15
N VAL A 40 -7.85 -0.56 16.42
CA VAL A 40 -8.91 -1.31 17.13
C VAL A 40 -10.14 -0.45 17.32
N LEU A 41 -9.96 0.77 17.78
CA LEU A 41 -11.05 1.74 17.96
C LEU A 41 -11.68 2.11 16.61
N SER A 42 -10.87 2.31 15.57
CA SER A 42 -11.36 2.64 14.24
C SER A 42 -12.27 1.52 13.71
N ILE A 43 -11.91 0.26 13.86
CA ILE A 43 -12.72 -0.91 13.49
C ILE A 43 -14.05 -0.90 14.20
N GLN A 44 -14.08 -0.58 15.51
CA GLN A 44 -15.34 -0.51 16.28
C GLN A 44 -16.31 0.52 15.71
N TYR A 45 -15.81 1.71 15.33
CA TYR A 45 -16.63 2.76 14.69
C TYR A 45 -17.12 2.35 13.31
N PHE A 46 -16.26 1.76 12.48
CA PHE A 46 -16.68 1.27 11.17
C PHE A 46 -17.71 0.14 11.28
N ASN A 47 -17.59 -0.74 12.26
CA ASN A 47 -18.62 -1.76 12.56
C ASN A 47 -19.98 -1.14 12.88
N GLN A 48 -20.04 -0.04 13.64
CA GLN A 48 -21.28 0.68 13.92
C GLN A 48 -21.90 1.26 12.66
N VAL A 49 -21.06 1.88 11.77
CA VAL A 49 -21.55 2.41 10.49
C VAL A 49 -22.07 1.28 9.60
N ILE A 50 -21.33 0.19 9.46
CA ILE A 50 -21.69 -0.97 8.63
C ILE A 50 -23.01 -1.60 9.13
N LYS A 51 -23.18 -1.72 10.47
CA LYS A 51 -24.43 -2.24 11.05
C LYS A 51 -25.64 -1.35 10.70
N SER A 52 -25.45 -0.03 10.65
CA SER A 52 -26.52 0.93 10.40
C SER A 52 -26.78 1.13 8.90
N LYS A 53 -25.74 1.13 8.07
CA LYS A 53 -25.78 1.38 6.62
C LYS A 53 -24.88 0.38 5.88
N PRO A 54 -25.28 -0.90 5.77
CA PRO A 54 -24.45 -1.94 5.17
C PRO A 54 -24.21 -1.78 3.66
N TRP A 55 -24.90 -0.86 3.01
CA TRP A 55 -24.74 -0.57 1.58
C TRP A 55 -23.63 0.45 1.26
N LEU A 56 -23.10 1.15 2.27
CA LEU A 56 -21.99 2.09 2.07
C LEU A 56 -20.69 1.34 1.81
N ALA A 57 -19.94 1.76 0.80
CA ALA A 57 -18.64 1.16 0.46
C ALA A 57 -17.50 1.62 1.40
N GLU A 58 -17.48 2.92 1.72
CA GLU A 58 -16.38 3.55 2.46
C GLU A 58 -16.03 2.89 3.80
N PRO A 59 -16.98 2.54 4.68
CA PRO A 59 -16.62 1.98 5.98
C PRO A 59 -15.95 0.60 5.88
N TYR A 60 -16.26 -0.18 4.84
CA TYR A 60 -15.56 -1.44 4.56
C TYR A 60 -14.11 -1.17 4.12
N PHE A 61 -13.90 -0.19 3.25
CA PHE A 61 -12.56 0.21 2.82
C PHE A 61 -11.69 0.64 4.01
N TYR A 62 -12.18 1.56 4.84
CA TYR A 62 -11.40 2.04 5.99
C TYR A 62 -11.18 0.93 7.03
N ARG A 63 -12.14 0.02 7.22
CA ARG A 63 -11.96 -1.14 8.09
C ARG A 63 -10.92 -2.10 7.54
N ALA A 64 -10.87 -2.31 6.23
CA ALA A 64 -9.83 -3.10 5.59
C ALA A 64 -8.43 -2.48 5.81
N VAL A 65 -8.30 -1.14 5.66
CA VAL A 65 -7.04 -0.45 5.94
C VAL A 65 -6.60 -0.66 7.40
N ALA A 66 -7.51 -0.53 8.37
CA ALA A 66 -7.21 -0.80 9.77
C ALA A 66 -6.78 -2.25 10.01
N LYS A 67 -7.44 -3.21 9.35
CA LYS A 67 -7.09 -4.65 9.44
C LYS A 67 -5.72 -4.96 8.83
N ILE A 68 -5.36 -4.33 7.71
CA ILE A 68 -4.01 -4.46 7.11
C ILE A 68 -2.95 -4.06 8.13
N ASN A 69 -3.15 -2.94 8.83
CA ASN A 69 -2.20 -2.47 9.84
C ASN A 69 -2.15 -3.34 11.11
N LEU A 70 -3.12 -4.24 11.28
CA LEU A 70 -3.16 -5.25 12.34
C LEU A 70 -2.80 -6.66 11.81
N ASP A 71 -2.27 -6.77 10.60
CA ASP A 71 -1.91 -8.01 9.91
C ASP A 71 -3.10 -8.99 9.69
N ASP A 72 -4.35 -8.51 9.84
CA ASP A 72 -5.55 -9.28 9.47
C ASP A 72 -5.79 -9.18 7.95
N PHE A 73 -4.88 -9.75 7.16
CA PHE A 73 -4.93 -9.68 5.70
C PHE A 73 -6.15 -10.38 5.12
N LYS A 74 -6.59 -11.49 5.72
CA LYS A 74 -7.79 -12.20 5.28
C LYS A 74 -9.05 -11.37 5.47
N GLY A 75 -9.22 -10.80 6.67
CA GLY A 75 -10.36 -9.93 6.94
C GLY A 75 -10.33 -8.63 6.12
N ALA A 76 -9.13 -8.13 5.78
CA ALA A 76 -8.97 -6.98 4.91
C ALA A 76 -9.38 -7.30 3.46
N GLU A 77 -8.99 -8.46 2.92
CA GLU A 77 -9.41 -8.93 1.59
C GLU A 77 -10.94 -9.04 1.49
N GLU A 78 -11.59 -9.64 2.52
CA GLU A 78 -13.04 -9.75 2.59
C GLU A 78 -13.72 -8.37 2.58
N ASP A 79 -13.23 -7.44 3.39
CA ASP A 79 -13.77 -6.08 3.47
C ASP A 79 -13.56 -5.29 2.16
N CYS A 80 -12.39 -5.35 1.55
CA CYS A 80 -12.16 -4.75 0.23
C CYS A 80 -13.08 -5.33 -0.83
N THR A 81 -13.32 -6.64 -0.81
CA THR A 81 -14.25 -7.30 -1.73
C THR A 81 -15.68 -6.79 -1.53
N LEU A 82 -16.13 -6.67 -0.29
CA LEU A 82 -17.44 -6.08 0.04
C LEU A 82 -17.53 -4.61 -0.35
N CYS A 83 -16.44 -3.87 -0.22
CA CYS A 83 -16.33 -2.47 -0.68
C CYS A 83 -16.51 -2.38 -2.20
N LEU A 84 -15.76 -3.18 -2.97
CA LEU A 84 -15.78 -3.16 -4.43
C LEU A 84 -17.09 -3.65 -5.03
N GLN A 85 -17.81 -4.57 -4.35
CA GLN A 85 -19.18 -4.95 -4.74
C GLN A 85 -20.16 -3.77 -4.66
N ARG A 86 -19.92 -2.79 -3.78
CA ARG A 86 -20.76 -1.60 -3.58
C ARG A 86 -20.31 -0.43 -4.43
N ASN A 87 -19.01 -0.27 -4.57
CA ASN A 87 -18.40 0.77 -5.41
C ASN A 87 -17.19 0.20 -6.17
N PRO A 88 -17.40 -0.31 -7.39
CA PRO A 88 -16.34 -0.86 -8.22
C PRO A 88 -15.34 0.19 -8.75
N PHE A 89 -15.62 1.48 -8.54
CA PHE A 89 -14.74 2.57 -8.99
C PHE A 89 -13.81 3.08 -7.88
N LEU A 90 -13.86 2.51 -6.68
CA LEU A 90 -12.97 2.92 -5.59
C LEU A 90 -11.57 2.30 -5.79
N THR A 91 -10.73 2.99 -6.51
CA THR A 91 -9.38 2.57 -6.90
C THR A 91 -8.51 2.14 -5.71
N GLN A 92 -8.62 2.87 -4.59
CA GLN A 92 -7.88 2.56 -3.36
C GLN A 92 -8.26 1.20 -2.76
N ALA A 93 -9.47 0.70 -3.02
CA ALA A 93 -9.89 -0.61 -2.53
C ALA A 93 -9.24 -1.77 -3.32
N TYR A 94 -8.98 -1.58 -4.63
CA TYR A 94 -8.15 -2.52 -5.39
C TYR A 94 -6.72 -2.56 -4.85
N TYR A 95 -6.12 -1.38 -4.61
CA TYR A 95 -4.78 -1.28 -4.03
C TYR A 95 -4.69 -1.99 -2.67
N ALA A 96 -5.61 -1.70 -1.76
CA ALA A 96 -5.64 -2.31 -0.43
C ALA A 96 -5.86 -3.84 -0.50
N ARG A 97 -6.74 -4.31 -1.41
CA ARG A 97 -6.95 -5.75 -1.61
C ARG A 97 -5.73 -6.44 -2.21
N GLY A 98 -5.06 -5.78 -3.14
CA GLY A 98 -3.79 -6.25 -3.69
C GLY A 98 -2.73 -6.43 -2.61
N ILE A 99 -2.55 -5.45 -1.72
CA ILE A 99 -1.65 -5.57 -0.56
C ILE A 99 -2.05 -6.76 0.32
N ALA A 100 -3.33 -6.87 0.68
CA ALA A 100 -3.82 -7.95 1.54
C ALA A 100 -3.60 -9.33 0.91
N ARG A 101 -3.75 -9.46 -0.41
CA ARG A 101 -3.51 -10.69 -1.17
C ARG A 101 -2.03 -11.01 -1.30
N GLN A 102 -1.21 -10.00 -1.59
CA GLN A 102 0.25 -10.14 -1.66
C GLN A 102 0.84 -10.63 -0.34
N SER A 103 0.37 -10.10 0.79
CA SER A 103 0.78 -10.54 2.14
C SER A 103 0.29 -11.96 2.48
N GLN A 104 -0.68 -12.50 1.72
CA GLN A 104 -1.12 -13.89 1.80
C GLN A 104 -0.44 -14.78 0.74
N GLU A 105 0.58 -14.28 0.05
CA GLU A 105 1.29 -14.96 -1.06
C GLU A 105 0.39 -15.28 -2.28
N LYS A 106 -0.78 -14.62 -2.37
CA LYS A 106 -1.70 -14.71 -3.51
C LYS A 106 -1.27 -13.72 -4.59
N TYR A 107 -0.11 -13.96 -5.19
CA TYR A 107 0.54 -12.98 -6.07
C TYR A 107 -0.24 -12.71 -7.36
N ASP A 108 -0.84 -13.73 -7.96
CA ASP A 108 -1.63 -13.57 -9.19
C ASP A 108 -2.84 -12.68 -8.95
N GLU A 109 -3.59 -12.95 -7.89
CA GLU A 109 -4.77 -12.16 -7.55
C GLU A 109 -4.41 -10.74 -7.10
N ALA A 110 -3.23 -10.55 -6.50
CA ALA A 110 -2.72 -9.23 -6.15
C ALA A 110 -2.39 -8.42 -7.41
N ILE A 111 -1.71 -9.04 -8.39
CA ILE A 111 -1.38 -8.44 -9.68
C ILE A 111 -2.66 -8.04 -10.43
N ASP A 112 -3.67 -8.91 -10.47
CA ASP A 112 -4.97 -8.61 -11.07
C ASP A 112 -5.62 -7.37 -10.43
N ASP A 113 -5.55 -7.25 -9.10
CA ASP A 113 -6.09 -6.10 -8.40
C ASP A 113 -5.32 -4.81 -8.72
N TYR A 114 -3.99 -4.86 -8.76
CA TYR A 114 -3.18 -3.69 -9.14
C TYR A 114 -3.46 -3.29 -10.60
N GLN A 115 -3.59 -4.24 -11.52
CA GLN A 115 -3.96 -3.97 -12.91
C GLN A 115 -5.34 -3.32 -13.01
N LYS A 116 -6.33 -3.81 -12.26
CA LYS A 116 -7.66 -3.20 -12.20
C LYS A 116 -7.64 -1.78 -11.65
N GLY A 117 -6.84 -1.52 -10.64
CA GLY A 117 -6.63 -0.17 -10.12
C GLY A 117 -5.98 0.76 -11.15
N LEU A 118 -5.00 0.25 -11.91
CA LEU A 118 -4.30 0.98 -12.95
C LEU A 118 -5.17 1.26 -14.18
N GLU A 119 -6.24 0.49 -14.46
CA GLU A 119 -7.22 0.85 -15.49
C GLU A 119 -7.87 2.22 -15.21
N PHE A 120 -8.04 2.59 -13.94
CA PHE A 120 -8.59 3.89 -13.51
C PHE A 120 -7.52 4.96 -13.29
N LYS A 121 -6.32 4.54 -12.86
CA LYS A 121 -5.18 5.43 -12.59
C LYS A 121 -3.90 4.84 -13.15
N PRO A 122 -3.65 4.98 -14.47
CA PRO A 122 -2.54 4.31 -15.15
C PRO A 122 -1.13 4.66 -14.62
N GLU A 123 -1.00 5.85 -14.02
CA GLU A 123 0.27 6.35 -13.50
C GLU A 123 0.36 6.30 -11.96
N ASP A 124 -0.48 5.49 -11.29
CA ASP A 124 -0.39 5.35 -9.84
C ASP A 124 0.90 4.63 -9.45
N ARG A 125 1.87 5.42 -8.97
CA ARG A 125 3.21 4.93 -8.63
C ARG A 125 3.18 3.80 -7.60
N GLN A 126 2.33 3.89 -6.59
CA GLN A 126 2.27 2.88 -5.54
C GLN A 126 1.77 1.54 -6.07
N MET A 127 0.77 1.56 -6.95
CA MET A 127 0.27 0.34 -7.61
C MET A 127 1.33 -0.27 -8.52
N LEU A 128 2.01 0.54 -9.36
CA LEU A 128 3.07 0.06 -10.23
C LEU A 128 4.22 -0.57 -9.44
N VAL A 129 4.67 0.08 -8.36
CA VAL A 129 5.74 -0.46 -7.50
C VAL A 129 5.31 -1.78 -6.87
N ASN A 130 4.12 -1.86 -6.25
CA ASN A 130 3.68 -3.10 -5.61
C ASN A 130 3.40 -4.21 -6.61
N MET A 131 2.91 -3.88 -7.81
CA MET A 131 2.74 -4.86 -8.89
C MET A 131 4.09 -5.43 -9.34
N ALA A 132 5.11 -4.59 -9.51
CA ALA A 132 6.47 -5.06 -9.82
C ALA A 132 7.02 -5.97 -8.73
N VAL A 133 6.85 -5.60 -7.45
CA VAL A 133 7.26 -6.42 -6.31
C VAL A 133 6.49 -7.75 -6.26
N ALA A 134 5.19 -7.76 -6.54
CA ALA A 134 4.40 -8.99 -6.62
C ALA A 134 4.89 -9.92 -7.74
N PHE A 135 5.25 -9.38 -8.91
CA PHE A 135 5.89 -10.15 -9.98
C PHE A 135 7.25 -10.73 -9.57
N ILE A 136 8.07 -9.96 -8.84
CA ILE A 136 9.36 -10.46 -8.31
C ILE A 136 9.13 -11.63 -7.34
N GLN A 137 8.21 -11.46 -6.38
CA GLN A 137 7.87 -12.49 -5.39
C GLN A 137 7.35 -13.77 -6.06
N LYS A 138 6.62 -13.64 -7.17
CA LYS A 138 6.19 -14.75 -8.01
C LYS A 138 7.33 -15.34 -8.86
N LYS A 139 8.50 -14.69 -8.92
CA LYS A 139 9.63 -14.99 -9.82
C LYS A 139 9.31 -14.82 -11.31
N ASP A 140 8.31 -14.02 -11.63
CA ASP A 140 8.02 -13.58 -12.99
C ASP A 140 8.79 -12.28 -13.29
N TYR A 141 10.09 -12.44 -13.55
CA TYR A 141 10.97 -11.30 -13.82
C TYR A 141 10.63 -10.55 -15.12
N ASN A 142 9.96 -11.20 -16.07
CA ASN A 142 9.54 -10.55 -17.30
C ASN A 142 8.36 -9.60 -17.04
N GLY A 143 7.40 -10.02 -16.24
CA GLY A 143 6.30 -9.17 -15.78
C GLY A 143 6.80 -8.00 -14.95
N ALA A 144 7.76 -8.25 -14.05
CA ALA A 144 8.41 -7.20 -13.25
C ALA A 144 9.14 -6.18 -14.14
N GLU A 145 9.97 -6.64 -15.11
CA GLU A 145 10.74 -5.77 -16.01
C GLU A 145 9.81 -4.83 -16.80
N LYS A 146 8.74 -5.37 -17.38
CA LYS A 146 7.72 -4.57 -18.08
C LYS A 146 7.07 -3.52 -17.16
N THR A 147 6.72 -3.93 -15.94
CA THR A 147 6.10 -3.02 -14.97
C THR A 147 7.06 -1.90 -14.55
N PHE A 148 8.36 -2.19 -14.42
CA PHE A 148 9.38 -1.17 -14.17
C PHE A 148 9.56 -0.21 -15.35
N ASP A 149 9.44 -0.69 -16.59
CA ASP A 149 9.49 0.18 -17.76
C ASP A 149 8.31 1.17 -17.76
N ASP A 150 7.09 0.70 -17.46
CA ASP A 150 5.91 1.55 -17.28
C ASP A 150 6.13 2.55 -16.13
N LEU A 151 6.63 2.08 -14.98
CA LEU A 151 6.92 2.90 -13.80
C LEU A 151 7.96 3.99 -14.10
N MET A 152 9.02 3.68 -14.82
CA MET A 152 10.07 4.64 -15.18
C MET A 152 9.63 5.62 -16.26
N THR A 153 8.71 5.20 -17.13
CA THR A 153 8.09 6.09 -18.12
C THR A 153 7.20 7.12 -17.42
N ALA A 154 6.36 6.68 -16.49
CA ALA A 154 5.46 7.56 -15.72
C ALA A 154 6.20 8.41 -14.67
N HIS A 155 7.25 7.84 -14.06
CA HIS A 155 7.94 8.43 -12.91
C HIS A 155 9.47 8.37 -13.06
N PRO A 156 10.07 9.06 -14.07
CA PRO A 156 11.49 8.92 -14.40
C PRO A 156 12.47 9.49 -13.35
N LYS A 157 11.99 10.29 -12.39
CA LYS A 157 12.85 11.03 -11.46
C LYS A 157 13.04 10.34 -10.09
N TYR A 158 12.56 9.11 -9.92
CA TYR A 158 12.68 8.41 -8.64
C TYR A 158 13.84 7.41 -8.67
N SER A 159 14.94 7.74 -8.00
CA SER A 159 16.14 6.88 -7.86
C SER A 159 15.81 5.50 -7.28
N MET A 160 14.84 5.43 -6.36
CA MET A 160 14.35 4.18 -5.78
C MET A 160 13.85 3.18 -6.84
N ASN A 161 13.26 3.64 -7.95
CA ASN A 161 12.77 2.75 -8.99
C ASN A 161 13.92 1.96 -9.64
N TYR A 162 15.03 2.65 -9.92
CA TYR A 162 16.25 2.03 -10.46
C TYR A 162 16.89 1.10 -9.43
N MET A 163 17.00 1.51 -8.17
CA MET A 163 17.52 0.66 -7.11
C MET A 163 16.70 -0.64 -6.97
N THR A 164 15.37 -0.56 -6.99
CA THR A 164 14.50 -1.72 -6.85
C THR A 164 14.58 -2.64 -8.08
N ARG A 165 14.66 -2.09 -9.30
CA ARG A 165 14.87 -2.88 -10.51
C ARG A 165 16.25 -3.52 -10.54
N GLY A 166 17.27 -2.81 -10.08
CA GLY A 166 18.62 -3.37 -9.92
C GLY A 166 18.64 -4.58 -8.99
N ALA A 167 17.93 -4.51 -7.85
CA ALA A 167 17.80 -5.64 -6.94
C ALA A 167 17.08 -6.84 -7.60
N MET A 168 16.04 -6.60 -8.39
CA MET A 168 15.39 -7.64 -9.21
C MET A 168 16.36 -8.26 -10.21
N TYR A 169 17.18 -7.46 -10.92
CA TYR A 169 18.16 -8.00 -11.85
C TYR A 169 19.24 -8.83 -11.14
N LEU A 170 19.64 -8.43 -9.94
CA LEU A 170 20.58 -9.21 -9.13
C LEU A 170 19.98 -10.58 -8.74
N GLU A 171 18.71 -10.61 -8.30
CA GLU A 171 18.00 -11.85 -8.00
C GLU A 171 17.83 -12.75 -9.23
N LYS A 172 17.60 -12.15 -10.42
CA LYS A 172 17.57 -12.84 -11.70
C LYS A 172 18.94 -13.38 -12.13
N GLY A 173 20.03 -12.91 -11.53
CA GLY A 173 21.42 -13.24 -11.90
C GLY A 173 22.00 -12.35 -13.02
N ASP A 174 21.32 -11.27 -13.40
CA ASP A 174 21.81 -10.30 -14.39
C ASP A 174 22.60 -9.17 -13.71
N THR A 175 23.82 -9.52 -13.33
CA THR A 175 24.76 -8.67 -12.59
C THR A 175 25.07 -7.35 -13.31
N LEU A 176 25.17 -7.37 -14.64
CA LEU A 176 25.51 -6.19 -15.42
C LEU A 176 24.37 -5.17 -15.44
N LYS A 177 23.12 -5.64 -15.61
CA LYS A 177 21.95 -4.78 -15.54
C LYS A 177 21.73 -4.23 -14.11
N ALA A 178 21.96 -5.05 -13.10
CA ALA A 178 21.91 -4.62 -11.70
C ALA A 178 22.89 -3.48 -11.41
N LEU A 179 24.15 -3.63 -11.85
CA LEU A 179 25.18 -2.60 -11.68
C LEU A 179 24.81 -1.29 -12.41
N ALA A 180 24.30 -1.40 -13.63
CA ALA A 180 23.86 -0.22 -14.41
C ALA A 180 22.73 0.53 -13.68
N ASP A 181 21.77 -0.18 -13.12
CA ASP A 181 20.64 0.42 -12.40
C ASP A 181 21.07 1.03 -11.06
N TYR A 182 21.95 0.39 -10.29
CA TYR A 182 22.49 0.99 -9.07
C TYR A 182 23.31 2.25 -9.35
N ASN A 183 24.12 2.24 -10.42
CA ASN A 183 24.85 3.41 -10.85
C ASN A 183 23.88 4.54 -11.24
N LYS A 184 22.80 4.22 -11.95
CA LYS A 184 21.78 5.20 -12.32
C LYS A 184 21.04 5.78 -11.12
N ALA A 185 20.71 4.94 -10.12
CA ALA A 185 20.10 5.40 -8.88
C ALA A 185 21.00 6.41 -8.14
N ILE A 186 22.30 6.14 -8.06
CA ILE A 186 23.29 7.02 -7.43
C ILE A 186 23.53 8.29 -8.24
N GLU A 187 23.57 8.21 -9.57
CA GLU A 187 23.65 9.40 -10.43
C GLU A 187 22.49 10.36 -10.20
N MET A 188 21.30 9.79 -10.01
CA MET A 188 20.06 10.58 -9.81
C MET A 188 19.96 11.15 -8.41
N ASP A 189 20.40 10.41 -7.41
CA ASP A 189 20.42 10.83 -6.01
C ASP A 189 21.71 10.35 -5.34
N PRO A 190 22.75 11.20 -5.34
CA PRO A 190 24.05 10.88 -4.71
C PRO A 190 23.99 10.74 -3.17
N TYR A 191 22.85 11.04 -2.56
CA TYR A 191 22.63 10.90 -1.11
C TYR A 191 21.79 9.67 -0.75
N TYR A 192 21.39 8.86 -1.73
CA TYR A 192 20.54 7.69 -1.52
C TYR A 192 21.37 6.49 -1.00
N ALA A 193 21.62 6.45 0.32
CA ALA A 193 22.42 5.43 0.98
C ALA A 193 22.08 3.96 0.59
N PRO A 194 20.79 3.55 0.45
CA PRO A 194 20.46 2.18 0.04
C PRO A 194 21.04 1.75 -1.31
N ALA A 195 21.21 2.68 -2.26
CA ALA A 195 21.78 2.33 -3.56
C ALA A 195 23.26 1.97 -3.47
N TYR A 196 24.02 2.67 -2.64
CA TYR A 196 25.42 2.32 -2.35
C TYR A 196 25.51 0.97 -1.62
N GLY A 197 24.66 0.73 -0.62
CA GLY A 197 24.65 -0.55 0.10
C GLY A 197 24.39 -1.74 -0.83
N ASN A 198 23.41 -1.63 -1.72
CA ASN A 198 23.11 -2.70 -2.69
C ASN A 198 24.22 -2.86 -3.74
N ARG A 199 24.84 -1.77 -4.21
CA ARG A 199 25.99 -1.84 -5.14
C ARG A 199 27.22 -2.46 -4.47
N ALA A 200 27.43 -2.17 -3.19
CA ALA A 200 28.51 -2.81 -2.42
C ALA A 200 28.35 -4.33 -2.33
N ILE A 201 27.12 -4.83 -2.09
CA ILE A 201 26.85 -6.27 -2.09
C ILE A 201 27.19 -6.87 -3.46
N LEU A 202 26.81 -6.17 -4.54
CA LEU A 202 27.10 -6.61 -5.89
C LEU A 202 28.62 -6.65 -6.18
N HIS A 203 29.36 -5.58 -5.84
CA HIS A 203 30.81 -5.56 -5.96
C HIS A 203 31.48 -6.68 -5.16
N TYR A 204 30.98 -6.94 -3.93
CA TYR A 204 31.49 -8.07 -3.13
C TYR A 204 31.27 -9.43 -3.82
N GLN A 205 30.12 -9.64 -4.45
CA GLN A 205 29.83 -10.88 -5.21
C GLN A 205 30.69 -11.01 -6.47
N MET A 206 31.21 -9.90 -7.00
CA MET A 206 32.13 -9.85 -8.14
C MET A 206 33.62 -9.92 -7.72
N ASP A 207 33.90 -10.18 -6.45
CA ASP A 207 35.27 -10.16 -5.84
C ASP A 207 35.95 -8.79 -5.91
N ASP A 208 35.18 -7.71 -6.19
CA ASP A 208 35.69 -6.34 -6.21
C ASP A 208 35.59 -5.71 -4.81
N TYR A 209 36.38 -6.22 -3.90
CA TYR A 209 36.34 -5.83 -2.48
C TYR A 209 36.70 -4.36 -2.23
N LYS A 210 37.51 -3.75 -3.12
CA LYS A 210 37.88 -2.34 -3.00
C LYS A 210 36.69 -1.43 -3.21
N ASP A 211 35.91 -1.65 -4.27
CA ASP A 211 34.76 -0.84 -4.59
C ASP A 211 33.60 -1.16 -3.64
N ALA A 212 33.46 -2.43 -3.23
CA ALA A 212 32.54 -2.82 -2.18
C ALA A 212 32.78 -2.04 -0.86
N LEU A 213 34.04 -1.94 -0.42
CA LEU A 213 34.39 -1.20 0.79
C LEU A 213 34.16 0.31 0.66
N ALA A 214 34.45 0.88 -0.52
CA ALA A 214 34.19 2.29 -0.81
C ALA A 214 32.69 2.61 -0.72
N ASP A 215 31.85 1.78 -1.33
CA ASP A 215 30.40 1.94 -1.29
C ASP A 215 29.81 1.76 0.10
N LEU A 216 30.29 0.76 0.87
CA LEU A 216 29.85 0.58 2.28
C LEU A 216 30.19 1.79 3.15
N ASN A 217 31.40 2.35 2.99
CA ASN A 217 31.80 3.55 3.72
C ASN A 217 30.91 4.75 3.36
N GLU A 218 30.54 4.89 2.07
CA GLU A 218 29.66 5.98 1.66
C GLU A 218 28.22 5.77 2.17
N ALA A 219 27.70 4.54 2.12
CA ALA A 219 26.39 4.21 2.68
C ALA A 219 26.32 4.53 4.18
N LEU A 220 27.35 4.14 4.96
CA LEU A 220 27.43 4.47 6.38
C LEU A 220 27.54 5.98 6.64
N ARG A 221 28.33 6.69 5.83
CA ARG A 221 28.47 8.14 5.95
C ARG A 221 27.13 8.86 5.74
N LEU A 222 26.33 8.37 4.80
CA LEU A 222 25.02 8.95 4.49
C LEU A 222 24.00 8.61 5.57
N ASP A 223 23.96 7.38 6.05
CA ASP A 223 23.03 6.91 7.09
C ASP A 223 23.29 7.62 8.44
N THR A 224 24.56 7.78 8.84
CA THR A 224 24.92 8.53 10.06
C THR A 224 24.57 10.03 9.98
N ARG A 225 24.51 10.59 8.80
CA ARG A 225 24.02 11.98 8.62
C ARG A 225 22.53 12.09 8.87
N GLU A 226 21.73 11.13 8.37
CA GLU A 226 20.28 11.13 8.62
C GLU A 226 19.99 10.96 10.12
N SER A 227 20.68 10.03 10.80
CA SER A 227 20.51 9.86 12.26
C SER A 227 20.95 11.07 13.08
N GLY A 228 21.90 11.87 12.59
CA GLY A 228 22.37 13.12 13.24
C GLY A 228 21.32 14.25 13.25
N TYR A 229 20.35 14.24 12.34
CA TYR A 229 19.27 15.24 12.34
C TYR A 229 18.18 14.98 13.40
N TYR A 230 18.12 13.78 13.95
CA TYR A 230 17.13 13.38 14.97
C TYR A 230 17.66 13.51 16.42
N ILE A 231 18.90 13.97 16.62
CA ILE A 231 19.55 14.06 17.95
C ILE A 231 19.59 15.53 18.46
N ASN A 232 19.07 16.51 17.72
CA ASN A 232 19.03 17.92 18.16
C ASN A 232 17.63 18.36 18.55
#